data_6a619c51ee0aac55c6316529f80639d6
#
_entry.id   6a619c51ee0aac55c6316529f80639d6
#
_cell.length_a   1.000
_cell.length_b   1.000
_cell.length_c   1.000
_cell.angle_alpha   90.00
_cell.angle_beta   90.00
_cell.angle_gamma   90.00
#
_symmetry.space_group_name_H-M   'P 1'
#
loop_
_entity.id
_entity.type
_entity.pdbx_description
1 polymer ?
#
loop_
_entity_poly.entity_id
_entity_poly.type
_entity_poly.pdbx_seq_one_letter_code
_entity_poly.pdbx_strand_id
1 'polypeptide(L)'
;MFIGRRYFLKISAQAALCSVFPVTAIASMGRLSAPKRNLFLFNTHTGEKLDVCYYAKGRYQSEALEEINNIFRDYRTGEIRPIRKELLNLLHSISKKLDQPTRFHVISGYRSSETNAELRKKSKYVAKNSLHIQGEAVDIRIPDYDTRWLRKVCVTLNAGGVGYYRKSDFVHVDVGPVRHWQI
;
A
#
# COMPACT_ATOMS: atom_id res chain seq x y z
N MET A 1 -0.61 -77.81 12.80
CA MET A 1 -0.52 -77.45 11.39
C MET A 1 0.67 -76.50 11.26
N PHE A 2 1.85 -77.03 10.88
CA PHE A 2 3.11 -76.30 10.85
C PHE A 2 3.25 -75.57 9.48
N ILE A 3 3.25 -74.24 9.48
CA ILE A 3 3.52 -73.44 8.31
C ILE A 3 5.05 -73.40 8.11
N GLY A 4 5.52 -73.96 6.99
CA GLY A 4 6.92 -74.20 6.73
C GLY A 4 7.71 -72.91 6.46
N ARG A 5 8.95 -72.90 6.98
CA ARG A 5 10.01 -71.85 6.85
C ARG A 5 10.34 -71.38 5.44
N ARG A 6 9.76 -71.95 4.41
CA ARG A 6 10.05 -71.64 3.00
C ARG A 6 9.19 -70.53 2.37
N TYR A 7 8.16 -70.08 3.10
CA TYR A 7 7.30 -68.97 2.64
C TYR A 7 7.79 -67.58 3.08
N PHE A 8 8.73 -67.53 4.03
CA PHE A 8 9.22 -66.27 4.58
C PHE A 8 10.28 -65.60 3.71
N LEU A 9 10.90 -66.31 2.76
CA LEU A 9 12.00 -65.83 1.93
C LEU A 9 11.58 -65.33 0.54
N LYS A 10 10.28 -65.31 0.21
CA LYS A 10 9.78 -64.80 -1.07
C LYS A 10 9.08 -63.41 -0.99
N ILE A 11 8.94 -62.83 0.18
CA ILE A 11 8.30 -61.51 0.34
C ILE A 11 9.30 -60.37 0.54
N SER A 12 10.60 -60.68 0.69
CA SER A 12 11.66 -59.67 0.94
C SER A 12 12.41 -59.17 -0.28
N ALA A 13 11.93 -59.45 -1.52
CA ALA A 13 12.61 -59.00 -2.74
C ALA A 13 11.87 -58.01 -3.62
N GLN A 14 10.80 -57.34 -3.10
CA GLN A 14 10.00 -56.33 -3.88
C GLN A 14 9.83 -54.98 -3.20
N ALA A 15 10.66 -54.63 -2.25
CA ALA A 15 10.57 -53.33 -1.57
C ALA A 15 11.90 -52.55 -1.66
N ALA A 16 12.48 -52.40 -2.83
CA ALA A 16 13.66 -51.54 -3.04
C ALA A 16 13.66 -50.92 -4.45
N LEU A 17 12.54 -50.31 -4.83
CA LEU A 17 12.50 -49.29 -5.88
C LEU A 17 11.95 -48.01 -5.24
N CYS A 18 12.65 -47.51 -4.21
CA CYS A 18 12.53 -46.10 -3.84
C CYS A 18 13.18 -45.31 -4.96
N SER A 19 12.30 -44.79 -5.83
CA SER A 19 12.63 -43.79 -6.81
C SER A 19 13.41 -42.65 -6.15
N VAL A 20 14.69 -42.55 -6.46
CA VAL A 20 15.51 -41.36 -6.19
C VAL A 20 14.95 -40.26 -7.11
N PHE A 21 13.91 -39.58 -6.69
CA PHE A 21 13.56 -38.30 -7.30
C PHE A 21 14.67 -37.33 -6.90
N PRO A 22 15.37 -36.73 -7.87
CA PRO A 22 16.38 -35.74 -7.54
C PRO A 22 15.71 -34.59 -6.80
N VAL A 23 16.14 -34.31 -5.57
CA VAL A 23 15.68 -33.20 -4.70
C VAL A 23 15.82 -31.84 -5.38
N THR A 24 16.54 -31.76 -6.49
CA THR A 24 16.69 -30.58 -7.34
C THR A 24 15.40 -30.14 -8.06
N ALA A 25 14.38 -31.01 -8.20
CA ALA A 25 13.15 -30.67 -8.88
C ALA A 25 12.17 -29.85 -8.00
N ILE A 26 12.36 -29.82 -6.67
CA ILE A 26 11.48 -29.04 -5.76
C ILE A 26 11.92 -27.58 -5.66
N ALA A 27 13.18 -27.27 -5.97
CA ALA A 27 13.68 -25.88 -5.92
C ALA A 27 13.20 -24.98 -7.07
N SER A 28 12.58 -25.54 -8.12
CA SER A 28 12.03 -24.78 -9.25
C SER A 28 10.51 -24.55 -9.16
N MET A 29 9.81 -25.19 -8.23
CA MET A 29 8.40 -24.91 -8.00
C MET A 29 8.25 -23.63 -7.17
N GLY A 30 8.13 -22.51 -7.89
CA GLY A 30 7.54 -21.32 -7.33
C GLY A 30 8.47 -20.40 -6.58
N ARG A 31 9.41 -19.77 -7.25
CA ARG A 31 9.59 -18.35 -6.99
C ARG A 31 8.29 -17.66 -7.40
N LEU A 32 7.28 -17.76 -6.54
CA LEU A 32 6.15 -16.85 -6.60
C LEU A 32 6.77 -15.46 -6.60
N SER A 33 6.70 -14.78 -7.74
CA SER A 33 7.22 -13.42 -7.88
C SER A 33 6.64 -12.63 -6.71
N ALA A 34 7.50 -12.09 -5.84
CA ALA A 34 7.05 -11.32 -4.71
C ALA A 34 6.04 -10.27 -5.21
N PRO A 35 4.88 -10.13 -4.55
CA PRO A 35 3.78 -9.33 -5.07
C PRO A 35 4.26 -7.91 -5.37
N LYS A 36 4.03 -7.44 -6.60
CA LYS A 36 4.29 -6.06 -7.00
C LYS A 36 3.25 -5.16 -6.36
N ARG A 37 3.67 -3.96 -5.94
CA ARG A 37 2.76 -2.91 -5.47
C ARG A 37 2.89 -1.70 -6.37
N ASN A 38 1.79 -1.35 -7.01
CA ASN A 38 1.69 -0.22 -7.91
C ASN A 38 0.84 0.88 -7.27
N LEU A 39 1.10 2.12 -7.63
CA LEU A 39 0.26 3.27 -7.36
C LEU A 39 0.01 4.02 -8.67
N PHE A 40 -1.22 4.53 -8.82
CA PHE A 40 -1.65 5.40 -9.90
C PHE A 40 -2.10 6.71 -9.27
N LEU A 41 -1.37 7.77 -9.52
CA LEU A 41 -1.53 9.06 -8.85
C LEU A 41 -1.80 10.16 -9.88
N PHE A 42 -2.60 11.14 -9.49
CA PHE A 42 -2.83 12.38 -10.22
C PHE A 42 -2.85 13.53 -9.22
N ASN A 43 -1.90 14.46 -9.32
CA ASN A 43 -1.91 15.65 -8.48
C ASN A 43 -2.86 16.69 -9.08
N THR A 44 -3.91 17.05 -8.36
CA THR A 44 -4.97 17.94 -8.83
C THR A 44 -4.54 19.40 -8.98
N HIS A 45 -3.44 19.80 -8.37
CA HIS A 45 -2.91 21.17 -8.44
C HIS A 45 -1.88 21.36 -9.54
N THR A 46 -1.04 20.36 -9.79
CA THR A 46 0.03 20.44 -10.80
C THR A 46 -0.36 19.79 -12.13
N GLY A 47 -1.41 18.96 -12.14
CA GLY A 47 -1.84 18.20 -13.32
C GLY A 47 -0.96 16.98 -13.63
N GLU A 48 0.05 16.71 -12.81
CA GLU A 48 0.99 15.61 -13.02
C GLU A 48 0.33 14.26 -12.76
N LYS A 49 0.71 13.28 -13.57
CA LYS A 49 0.29 11.88 -13.45
C LYS A 49 1.52 11.01 -13.20
N LEU A 50 1.37 10.00 -12.34
CA LEU A 50 2.41 9.03 -12.06
C LEU A 50 1.79 7.63 -11.95
N ASP A 51 2.28 6.70 -12.77
CA ASP A 51 1.93 5.29 -12.75
C ASP A 51 3.21 4.51 -12.43
N VAL A 52 3.33 3.99 -11.22
CA VAL A 52 4.62 3.52 -10.72
C VAL A 52 4.52 2.24 -9.90
N CYS A 53 5.50 1.34 -10.11
CA CYS A 53 5.69 0.16 -9.26
C CYS A 53 6.73 0.48 -8.18
N TYR A 54 6.28 0.82 -6.98
CA TYR A 54 7.16 1.25 -5.89
C TYR A 54 7.71 0.08 -5.04
N TYR A 55 7.16 -1.13 -5.21
CA TYR A 55 7.63 -2.33 -4.52
C TYR A 55 7.61 -3.54 -5.46
N ALA A 56 8.76 -4.17 -5.66
CA ALA A 56 8.93 -5.36 -6.48
C ALA A 56 10.12 -6.20 -6.00
N LYS A 57 10.09 -7.49 -6.26
CA LYS A 57 11.18 -8.41 -5.92
C LYS A 57 11.58 -8.34 -4.42
N GLY A 58 10.59 -8.15 -3.53
CA GLY A 58 10.79 -8.09 -2.09
C GLY A 58 11.39 -6.78 -1.56
N ARG A 59 11.55 -5.73 -2.38
CA ARG A 59 12.17 -4.45 -1.98
C ARG A 59 11.45 -3.24 -2.58
N TYR A 60 11.56 -2.11 -1.89
CA TYR A 60 11.15 -0.82 -2.41
C TYR A 60 12.11 -0.37 -3.52
N GLN A 61 11.57 0.29 -4.54
CA GLN A 61 12.32 0.80 -5.68
C GLN A 61 12.66 2.27 -5.45
N SER A 62 13.95 2.60 -5.31
CA SER A 62 14.40 3.96 -4.91
C SER A 62 13.94 5.03 -5.87
N GLU A 63 14.10 4.83 -7.18
CA GLU A 63 13.66 5.74 -8.22
C GLU A 63 12.16 6.02 -8.14
N ALA A 64 11.35 4.96 -7.96
CA ALA A 64 9.90 5.08 -7.80
C ALA A 64 9.52 5.87 -6.54
N LEU A 65 10.28 5.74 -5.44
CA LEU A 65 10.05 6.52 -4.23
C LEU A 65 10.38 8.01 -4.45
N GLU A 66 11.42 8.33 -5.21
CA GLU A 66 11.76 9.71 -5.57
C GLU A 66 10.67 10.37 -6.42
N GLU A 67 10.16 9.66 -7.43
CA GLU A 67 9.04 10.14 -8.25
C GLU A 67 7.77 10.36 -7.39
N ILE A 68 7.49 9.45 -6.45
CA ILE A 68 6.39 9.61 -5.50
C ILE A 68 6.61 10.82 -4.60
N ASN A 69 7.80 11.02 -4.04
CA ASN A 69 8.10 12.20 -3.23
C ASN A 69 7.86 13.49 -4.01
N ASN A 70 8.24 13.50 -5.29
CA ASN A 70 8.04 14.65 -6.16
C ASN A 70 6.56 14.94 -6.42
N ILE A 71 5.75 13.93 -6.79
CA ILE A 71 4.31 14.16 -7.05
C ILE A 71 3.52 14.53 -5.77
N PHE A 72 4.02 14.14 -4.61
CA PHE A 72 3.44 14.49 -3.29
C PHE A 72 3.99 15.79 -2.70
N ARG A 73 4.93 16.50 -3.36
CA ARG A 73 5.53 17.73 -2.85
C ARG A 73 4.49 18.80 -2.51
N ASP A 74 4.87 19.74 -1.68
CA ASP A 74 4.07 20.94 -1.47
C ASP A 74 4.05 21.79 -2.75
N TYR A 75 2.92 21.79 -3.44
CA TYR A 75 2.78 22.50 -4.72
C TYR A 75 2.89 24.03 -4.61
N ARG A 76 2.80 24.60 -3.41
CA ARG A 76 2.90 26.04 -3.18
C ARG A 76 4.35 26.49 -3.04
N THR A 77 5.16 25.70 -2.33
CA THR A 77 6.57 26.02 -2.07
C THR A 77 7.54 25.25 -2.96
N GLY A 78 7.07 24.18 -3.60
CA GLY A 78 7.91 23.22 -4.33
C GLY A 78 8.73 22.30 -3.42
N GLU A 79 8.60 22.43 -2.09
CA GLU A 79 9.39 21.65 -1.15
C GLU A 79 9.01 20.17 -1.23
N ILE A 80 10.03 19.30 -1.30
CA ILE A 80 9.92 17.86 -1.36
C ILE A 80 10.34 17.28 -0.01
N ARG A 81 9.58 16.29 0.46
CA ARG A 81 9.92 15.48 1.65
C ARG A 81 9.68 14.01 1.38
N PRO A 82 10.52 13.10 1.91
CA PRO A 82 10.26 11.67 1.83
C PRO A 82 8.90 11.30 2.42
N ILE A 83 8.11 10.59 1.63
CA ILE A 83 6.82 10.06 2.05
C ILE A 83 7.04 8.72 2.75
N ARG A 84 6.37 8.54 3.89
CA ARG A 84 6.43 7.29 4.65
C ARG A 84 5.96 6.10 3.80
N LYS A 85 6.75 5.04 3.79
CA LYS A 85 6.44 3.81 3.05
C LYS A 85 5.13 3.17 3.51
N GLU A 86 4.82 3.32 4.79
CA GLU A 86 3.57 2.88 5.41
C GLU A 86 2.36 3.57 4.77
N LEU A 87 2.46 4.87 4.43
CA LEU A 87 1.40 5.60 3.73
C LEU A 87 1.20 5.07 2.30
N LEU A 88 2.28 4.74 1.59
CA LEU A 88 2.19 4.12 0.26
C LEU A 88 1.53 2.73 0.34
N ASN A 89 1.87 1.96 1.37
CA ASN A 89 1.26 0.66 1.62
C ASN A 89 -0.23 0.79 1.98
N LEU A 90 -0.60 1.82 2.73
CA LEU A 90 -2.01 2.13 3.03
C LEU A 90 -2.79 2.44 1.75
N LEU A 91 -2.27 3.30 0.86
CA LEU A 91 -2.89 3.59 -0.43
C LEU A 91 -3.05 2.33 -1.29
N HIS A 92 -2.02 1.48 -1.34
CA HIS A 92 -2.11 0.21 -2.04
C HIS A 92 -3.18 -0.72 -1.43
N SER A 93 -3.30 -0.76 -0.11
CA SER A 93 -4.32 -1.54 0.60
C SER A 93 -5.73 -1.03 0.32
N ILE A 94 -5.92 0.30 0.23
CA ILE A 94 -7.18 0.92 -0.19
C ILE A 94 -7.54 0.47 -1.61
N SER A 95 -6.61 0.57 -2.56
CA SER A 95 -6.83 0.13 -3.96
C SER A 95 -7.19 -1.35 -4.03
N LYS A 96 -6.49 -2.21 -3.29
CA LYS A 96 -6.82 -3.64 -3.20
C LYS A 96 -8.22 -3.90 -2.64
N LYS A 97 -8.63 -3.12 -1.63
CA LYS A 97 -9.95 -3.28 -1.02
C LYS A 97 -11.09 -2.83 -1.94
N LEU A 98 -10.79 -1.95 -2.88
CA LEU A 98 -11.72 -1.51 -3.94
C LEU A 98 -11.80 -2.51 -5.11
N ASP A 99 -10.94 -3.54 -5.11
CA ASP A 99 -10.87 -4.62 -6.10
C ASP A 99 -10.74 -4.12 -7.56
N GLN A 100 -10.08 -2.98 -7.76
CA GLN A 100 -9.81 -2.41 -9.07
C GLN A 100 -8.56 -1.52 -9.04
N PRO A 101 -7.84 -1.39 -10.18
CA PRO A 101 -6.80 -0.38 -10.32
C PRO A 101 -7.38 1.01 -10.08
N THR A 102 -6.90 1.69 -9.03
CA THR A 102 -7.46 2.95 -8.58
C THR A 102 -6.47 4.07 -8.78
N ARG A 103 -6.83 5.09 -9.57
CA ARG A 103 -6.08 6.33 -9.66
C ARG A 103 -6.53 7.29 -8.57
N PHE A 104 -5.63 7.53 -7.61
CA PHE A 104 -5.89 8.51 -6.56
C PHE A 104 -5.64 9.92 -7.07
N HIS A 105 -6.63 10.78 -6.96
CA HIS A 105 -6.49 12.21 -7.09
C HIS A 105 -5.95 12.76 -5.77
N VAL A 106 -4.71 13.23 -5.78
CA VAL A 106 -4.02 13.82 -4.63
C VAL A 106 -4.40 15.29 -4.53
N ILE A 107 -5.13 15.62 -3.46
CA ILE A 107 -5.55 17.00 -3.13
C ILE A 107 -4.45 17.68 -2.31
N SER A 108 -3.80 16.95 -1.39
CA SER A 108 -2.68 17.44 -0.60
C SER A 108 -1.82 16.24 -0.19
N GLY A 109 -0.56 16.26 -0.57
CA GLY A 109 0.46 15.31 -0.09
C GLY A 109 1.25 15.90 1.08
N TYR A 110 2.58 16.01 0.92
CA TYR A 110 3.42 16.74 1.85
C TYR A 110 3.02 18.22 1.90
N ARG A 111 3.15 18.78 3.06
CA ARG A 111 2.84 20.19 3.32
C ARG A 111 3.98 20.79 4.14
N SER A 112 4.63 21.84 3.62
CA SER A 112 5.66 22.56 4.35
C SER A 112 5.10 23.19 5.64
N SER A 113 5.96 23.45 6.60
CA SER A 113 5.58 24.15 7.83
C SER A 113 4.99 25.54 7.54
N GLU A 114 5.52 26.22 6.53
CA GLU A 114 5.03 27.52 6.05
C GLU A 114 3.60 27.40 5.51
N THR A 115 3.38 26.51 4.55
CA THR A 115 2.03 26.24 4.00
C THR A 115 1.05 25.85 5.10
N ASN A 116 1.46 25.01 6.04
CA ASN A 116 0.59 24.61 7.15
C ASN A 116 0.23 25.80 8.05
N ALA A 117 1.18 26.69 8.33
CA ALA A 117 0.93 27.90 9.10
C ALA A 117 -0.07 28.84 8.39
N GLU A 118 0.09 29.05 7.08
CA GLU A 118 -0.85 29.86 6.28
C GLU A 118 -2.26 29.26 6.25
N LEU A 119 -2.38 27.95 6.09
CA LEU A 119 -3.68 27.27 6.11
C LEU A 119 -4.35 27.36 7.48
N ARG A 120 -3.59 27.33 8.58
CA ARG A 120 -4.13 27.50 9.94
C ARG A 120 -4.71 28.90 10.18
N LYS A 121 -4.14 29.94 9.57
CA LYS A 121 -4.74 31.29 9.62
C LYS A 121 -6.13 31.33 8.97
N LYS A 122 -6.39 30.48 7.98
CA LYS A 122 -7.62 30.42 7.20
C LYS A 122 -8.64 29.42 7.71
N SER A 123 -8.22 28.41 8.50
CA SER A 123 -9.07 27.32 8.95
C SER A 123 -8.66 26.76 10.31
N LYS A 124 -9.61 26.73 11.24
CA LYS A 124 -9.46 26.11 12.56
C LYS A 124 -9.32 24.57 12.51
N TYR A 125 -9.62 23.97 11.37
CA TYR A 125 -9.56 22.53 11.18
C TYR A 125 -8.16 22.02 10.78
N VAL A 126 -7.20 22.91 10.55
CA VAL A 126 -5.82 22.56 10.24
C VAL A 126 -5.03 22.42 11.54
N ALA A 127 -4.57 21.20 11.83
CA ALA A 127 -3.79 20.91 13.02
C ALA A 127 -2.42 21.60 13.00
N LYS A 128 -1.92 22.04 14.18
CA LYS A 128 -0.58 22.60 14.33
C LYS A 128 0.49 21.55 13.98
N ASN A 129 0.36 20.36 14.54
CA ASN A 129 1.26 19.22 14.31
C ASN A 129 0.62 18.27 13.29
N SER A 130 0.42 18.77 12.07
CA SER A 130 -0.19 17.99 10.99
C SER A 130 0.75 16.89 10.49
N LEU A 131 0.25 15.68 10.29
CA LEU A 131 1.01 14.57 9.72
C LEU A 131 1.40 14.79 8.25
N HIS A 132 0.75 15.71 7.54
CA HIS A 132 1.22 16.18 6.24
C HIS A 132 2.62 16.78 6.28
N ILE A 133 2.99 17.48 7.37
CA ILE A 133 4.33 18.06 7.56
C ILE A 133 5.41 16.97 7.70
N GLN A 134 4.99 15.78 8.09
CA GLN A 134 5.89 14.64 8.32
C GLN A 134 5.96 13.69 7.12
N GLY A 135 5.18 13.93 6.05
CA GLY A 135 5.04 13.00 4.93
C GLY A 135 4.27 11.73 5.30
N GLU A 136 3.41 11.80 6.31
CA GLU A 136 2.68 10.68 6.90
C GLU A 136 1.17 10.72 6.61
N ALA A 137 0.71 11.73 5.86
CA ALA A 137 -0.70 11.91 5.53
C ALA A 137 -0.89 12.34 4.06
N VAL A 138 -2.07 12.02 3.53
CA VAL A 138 -2.52 12.47 2.22
C VAL A 138 -4.02 12.71 2.21
N ASP A 139 -4.45 13.74 1.50
CA ASP A 139 -5.84 14.03 1.19
C ASP A 139 -6.14 13.53 -0.23
N ILE A 140 -7.09 12.62 -0.38
CA ILE A 140 -7.40 11.94 -1.64
C ILE A 140 -8.88 11.93 -1.96
N ARG A 141 -9.16 11.84 -3.26
CA ARG A 141 -10.44 11.37 -3.80
C ARG A 141 -10.17 10.42 -4.98
N ILE A 142 -11.21 9.77 -5.44
CA ILE A 142 -11.17 8.89 -6.61
C ILE A 142 -12.23 9.39 -7.58
N PRO A 143 -11.91 9.64 -8.87
CA PRO A 143 -12.89 10.07 -9.86
C PRO A 143 -14.06 9.08 -9.91
N ASP A 144 -15.26 9.61 -10.05
CA ASP A 144 -16.50 8.84 -10.19
C ASP A 144 -16.80 7.85 -9.03
N TYR A 145 -16.10 8.02 -7.91
CA TYR A 145 -16.30 7.22 -6.71
C TYR A 145 -16.68 8.11 -5.52
N ASP A 146 -17.86 7.84 -4.93
CA ASP A 146 -18.38 8.64 -3.80
C ASP A 146 -17.43 8.58 -2.61
N THR A 147 -16.99 9.75 -2.14
CA THR A 147 -16.04 9.89 -1.01
C THR A 147 -16.58 9.35 0.31
N ARG A 148 -17.91 9.21 0.48
CA ARG A 148 -18.50 8.52 1.65
C ARG A 148 -18.16 7.03 1.66
N TRP A 149 -18.16 6.39 0.49
CA TRP A 149 -17.78 4.99 0.37
C TRP A 149 -16.28 4.81 0.49
N LEU A 150 -15.48 5.72 -0.11
CA LEU A 150 -14.03 5.76 0.08
C LEU A 150 -13.67 5.84 1.57
N ARG A 151 -14.31 6.75 2.32
CA ARG A 151 -14.16 6.83 3.78
C ARG A 151 -14.43 5.49 4.47
N LYS A 152 -15.56 4.83 4.13
CA LYS A 152 -15.90 3.53 4.73
C LYS A 152 -14.81 2.49 4.49
N VAL A 153 -14.31 2.41 3.26
CA VAL A 153 -13.19 1.52 2.91
C VAL A 153 -11.95 1.84 3.76
N CYS A 154 -11.56 3.12 3.85
CA CYS A 154 -10.39 3.53 4.63
C CYS A 154 -10.55 3.16 6.12
N VAL A 155 -11.73 3.38 6.70
CA VAL A 155 -12.03 3.04 8.11
C VAL A 155 -11.90 1.54 8.37
N THR A 156 -12.36 0.68 7.44
CA THR A 156 -12.27 -0.79 7.62
C THR A 156 -10.84 -1.32 7.68
N LEU A 157 -9.86 -0.57 7.17
CA LEU A 157 -8.45 -0.97 7.21
C LEU A 157 -7.81 -0.78 8.58
N ASN A 158 -8.39 0.07 9.43
CA ASN A 158 -7.92 0.33 10.81
C ASN A 158 -6.41 0.63 10.89
N ALA A 159 -5.87 1.36 9.90
CA ALA A 159 -4.43 1.52 9.70
C ALA A 159 -3.89 2.90 10.13
N GLY A 160 -4.76 3.81 10.55
CA GLY A 160 -4.39 5.17 10.95
C GLY A 160 -5.59 6.10 11.05
N GLY A 161 -5.36 7.41 10.95
CA GLY A 161 -6.40 8.43 10.96
C GLY A 161 -7.18 8.49 9.65
N VAL A 162 -8.51 8.65 9.74
CA VAL A 162 -9.39 8.85 8.60
C VAL A 162 -10.30 10.06 8.85
N GLY A 163 -10.13 11.11 8.05
CA GLY A 163 -10.95 12.32 8.08
C GLY A 163 -11.84 12.43 6.85
N TYR A 164 -13.10 12.79 7.03
CA TYR A 164 -14.03 13.01 5.93
C TYR A 164 -14.39 14.48 5.80
N TYR A 165 -14.04 15.06 4.67
CA TYR A 165 -14.28 16.46 4.34
C TYR A 165 -15.38 16.58 3.28
N ARG A 166 -16.62 16.49 3.74
CA ARG A 166 -17.79 16.37 2.86
C ARG A 166 -17.93 17.52 1.87
N LYS A 167 -17.77 18.78 2.33
CA LYS A 167 -17.91 19.97 1.48
C LYS A 167 -16.78 20.11 0.44
N SER A 168 -15.59 19.64 0.79
CA SER A 168 -14.41 19.71 -0.07
C SER A 168 -14.20 18.45 -0.90
N ASP A 169 -15.07 17.46 -0.72
CA ASP A 169 -15.12 16.18 -1.44
C ASP A 169 -13.79 15.44 -1.47
N PHE A 170 -13.23 15.19 -0.28
CA PHE A 170 -12.04 14.34 -0.13
C PHE A 170 -12.03 13.57 1.20
N VAL A 171 -11.17 12.57 1.25
CA VAL A 171 -10.87 11.80 2.45
C VAL A 171 -9.40 12.01 2.80
N HIS A 172 -9.14 12.42 4.04
CA HIS A 172 -7.82 12.39 4.64
C HIS A 172 -7.50 10.98 5.12
N VAL A 173 -6.30 10.49 4.83
CA VAL A 173 -5.75 9.26 5.41
C VAL A 173 -4.33 9.51 5.90
N ASP A 174 -3.98 8.90 7.03
CA ASP A 174 -2.64 8.99 7.61
C ASP A 174 -2.23 7.67 8.31
N VAL A 175 -0.96 7.59 8.69
CA VAL A 175 -0.39 6.42 9.37
C VAL A 175 -0.08 6.68 10.84
N GLY A 176 -0.73 7.68 11.43
CA GLY A 176 -0.70 7.94 12.87
C GLY A 176 -1.65 7.03 13.65
N PRO A 177 -1.95 7.37 14.91
CA PRO A 177 -2.91 6.61 15.72
C PRO A 177 -4.29 6.52 15.06
N VAL A 178 -4.94 5.38 15.21
CA VAL A 178 -6.28 5.13 14.66
C VAL A 178 -7.29 6.11 15.27
N ARG A 179 -7.93 6.89 14.43
CA ARG A 179 -8.98 7.85 14.80
C ARG A 179 -9.81 8.24 13.58
N HIS A 180 -11.03 8.69 13.82
CA HIS A 180 -11.95 9.08 12.77
C HIS A 180 -12.63 10.39 13.09
N TRP A 181 -12.81 11.25 12.06
CA TRP A 181 -13.57 12.51 12.21
C TRP A 181 -14.28 12.87 10.91
N GLN A 182 -15.17 13.86 11.00
CA GLN A 182 -15.92 14.39 9.87
C GLN A 182 -16.06 15.92 10.01
N ILE A 183 -15.92 16.63 8.88
CA ILE A 183 -16.07 18.10 8.75
C ILE A 183 -17.00 18.42 7.60
#